data_f7b685cd751a659d671ab3b45d77bd4a
#
_entry.id   f7b685cd751a659d671ab3b45d77bd4a
#
_cell.length_a   1.000
_cell.length_b   1.000
_cell.length_c   1.000
_cell.angle_alpha   90.00
_cell.angle_beta   90.00
_cell.angle_gamma   90.00
#
_symmetry.space_group_name_H-M   'P 1'
#
loop_
_entity.id
_entity.type
_entity.pdbx_description
1 polymer ?
#
loop_
_entity_poly.entity_id
_entity_poly.type
_entity_poly.pdbx_seq_one_letter_code
_entity_poly.pdbx_strand_id
1 'polypeptide(L)'
;MEWKHFLVEIRDQVARITINRPPVNTLSRDALIELGSILDQLEKDPSVRSLILTGAGEKTFSAGADVSEFGGMGDREQAEGFLKQIHDLFDRIENFPKPVIASINGKALGGGNELQMACHLAIAADHAEFGLPEVRLGIMPGYGGTQRLPRLIGQRRALEIMLEGKRISAQEALEIGLVNKVVPAERLAEEAFEWAKQLAEGPPVAMKGIIQSVINGSRKELPEGLKVERENMLAVMRTEDAIEGVAAFFSKRKPSFKGK
;
A
#
# COMPACT_ATOMS: atom_id res chain seq x y z
N MET A 1 21.51 -5.69 -3.01
CA MET A 1 21.15 -6.68 -4.08
C MET A 1 20.61 -5.89 -5.24
N GLU A 2 20.88 -6.36 -6.45
CA GLU A 2 20.33 -5.76 -7.66
C GLU A 2 18.99 -6.45 -7.95
N TRP A 3 17.91 -5.68 -7.99
CA TRP A 3 16.57 -6.16 -8.29
C TRP A 3 16.29 -6.00 -9.78
N LYS A 4 15.64 -6.98 -10.40
CA LYS A 4 15.37 -6.98 -11.84
C LYS A 4 14.18 -6.11 -12.23
N HIS A 5 13.16 -6.09 -11.39
CA HIS A 5 11.86 -5.47 -11.68
C HIS A 5 11.57 -4.25 -10.82
N PHE A 6 12.44 -3.98 -9.84
CA PHE A 6 12.29 -2.88 -8.91
C PHE A 6 13.60 -2.12 -8.72
N LEU A 7 13.46 -0.83 -8.42
CA LEU A 7 14.55 -0.02 -7.87
C LEU A 7 14.22 0.23 -6.39
N VAL A 8 15.20 0.06 -5.51
CA VAL A 8 15.04 0.30 -4.07
C VAL A 8 16.08 1.28 -3.62
N GLU A 9 15.64 2.40 -3.07
CA GLU A 9 16.50 3.47 -2.53
C GLU A 9 16.10 3.75 -1.10
N ILE A 10 17.08 3.88 -0.20
CA ILE A 10 16.85 4.21 1.21
C ILE A 10 17.50 5.55 1.52
N ARG A 11 16.70 6.49 2.03
CA ARG A 11 17.14 7.80 2.44
C ARG A 11 16.30 8.30 3.61
N ASP A 12 16.90 8.89 4.63
CA ASP A 12 16.22 9.49 5.80
C ASP A 12 15.17 8.55 6.43
N GLN A 13 15.52 7.25 6.57
CA GLN A 13 14.66 6.18 7.13
C GLN A 13 13.44 5.84 6.25
N VAL A 14 13.38 6.34 5.04
CA VAL A 14 12.35 6.04 4.04
C VAL A 14 12.93 5.12 2.98
N ALA A 15 12.28 3.99 2.71
CA ALA A 15 12.58 3.13 1.58
C ALA A 15 11.62 3.46 0.42
N ARG A 16 12.15 3.88 -0.72
CA ARG A 16 11.39 4.04 -1.96
C ARG A 16 11.55 2.80 -2.83
N ILE A 17 10.44 2.13 -3.12
CA ILE A 17 10.33 0.96 -3.98
C ILE A 17 9.67 1.43 -5.28
N THR A 18 10.40 1.38 -6.39
CA THR A 18 9.89 1.80 -7.70
C THR A 18 9.70 0.57 -8.58
N ILE A 19 8.47 0.31 -9.04
CA ILE A 19 8.18 -0.72 -10.04
C ILE A 19 8.83 -0.28 -11.34
N ASN A 20 9.81 -1.04 -11.84
CA ASN A 20 10.60 -0.69 -13.03
C ASN A 20 10.46 -1.76 -14.11
N ARG A 21 9.27 -1.84 -14.71
CA ARG A 21 8.94 -2.73 -15.83
C ARG A 21 8.29 -1.96 -16.97
N PRO A 22 9.07 -1.15 -17.71
CA PRO A 22 8.52 -0.40 -18.83
C PRO A 22 7.90 -1.34 -19.89
N PRO A 23 6.89 -0.87 -20.70
CA PRO A 23 6.43 0.53 -20.72
C PRO A 23 5.35 0.86 -19.69
N VAL A 24 4.70 -0.12 -19.04
CA VAL A 24 3.48 0.12 -18.23
C VAL A 24 3.51 -0.52 -16.85
N ASN A 25 4.67 -0.94 -16.38
CA ASN A 25 4.90 -1.44 -15.02
C ASN A 25 3.94 -2.60 -14.64
N THR A 26 3.82 -3.60 -15.52
CA THR A 26 2.99 -4.79 -15.26
C THR A 26 3.53 -5.61 -14.09
N LEU A 27 2.63 -6.27 -13.38
CA LEU A 27 2.92 -7.16 -12.25
C LEU A 27 2.97 -8.62 -12.76
N SER A 28 4.14 -9.08 -13.22
CA SER A 28 4.36 -10.49 -13.53
C SER A 28 4.56 -11.30 -12.26
N ARG A 29 4.47 -12.63 -12.37
CA ARG A 29 4.75 -13.55 -11.28
C ARG A 29 6.11 -13.29 -10.64
N ASP A 30 7.15 -13.16 -11.46
CA ASP A 30 8.52 -12.89 -10.98
C ASP A 30 8.62 -11.55 -10.25
N ALA A 31 7.96 -10.50 -10.76
CA ALA A 31 7.93 -9.21 -10.10
C ALA A 31 7.23 -9.27 -8.72
N LEU A 32 6.15 -10.03 -8.60
CA LEU A 32 5.45 -10.20 -7.32
C LEU A 32 6.29 -10.99 -6.30
N ILE A 33 7.01 -12.03 -6.72
CA ILE A 33 7.95 -12.77 -5.88
C ILE A 33 9.09 -11.85 -5.41
N GLU A 34 9.62 -11.03 -6.32
CA GLU A 34 10.68 -10.08 -6.03
C GLU A 34 10.21 -9.01 -5.02
N LEU A 35 8.99 -8.48 -5.19
CA LEU A 35 8.39 -7.56 -4.21
C LEU A 35 8.29 -8.19 -2.82
N GLY A 36 7.88 -9.45 -2.73
CA GLY A 36 7.86 -10.21 -1.48
C GLY A 36 9.23 -10.25 -0.81
N SER A 37 10.29 -10.51 -1.59
CA SER A 37 11.67 -10.56 -1.10
C SER A 37 12.19 -9.19 -0.66
N ILE A 38 11.79 -8.12 -1.36
CA ILE A 38 12.09 -6.73 -0.96
C ILE A 38 11.45 -6.42 0.40
N LEU A 39 10.18 -6.78 0.57
CA LEU A 39 9.48 -6.58 1.83
C LEU A 39 10.13 -7.37 2.98
N ASP A 40 10.63 -8.62 2.74
CA ASP A 40 11.38 -9.39 3.73
C ASP A 40 12.60 -8.68 4.26
N GLN A 41 13.33 -8.00 3.38
CA GLN A 41 14.52 -7.23 3.78
C GLN A 41 14.15 -5.95 4.51
N LEU A 42 13.22 -5.17 3.95
CA LEU A 42 12.84 -3.87 4.53
C LEU A 42 12.12 -4.00 5.88
N GLU A 43 11.43 -5.11 6.11
CA GLU A 43 10.80 -5.38 7.41
C GLU A 43 11.84 -5.52 8.51
N LYS A 44 12.94 -6.22 8.23
CA LYS A 44 14.02 -6.50 9.18
C LYS A 44 15.04 -5.37 9.31
N ASP A 45 15.03 -4.42 8.36
CA ASP A 45 16.00 -3.31 8.36
C ASP A 45 15.60 -2.23 9.37
N PRO A 46 16.35 -2.06 10.50
CA PRO A 46 16.03 -1.04 11.50
C PRO A 46 16.28 0.40 11.01
N SER A 47 17.03 0.57 9.92
CA SER A 47 17.27 1.88 9.31
C SER A 47 16.07 2.39 8.52
N VAL A 48 15.08 1.53 8.22
CA VAL A 48 13.85 1.86 7.49
C VAL A 48 12.68 1.94 8.46
N ARG A 49 11.93 3.04 8.43
CA ARG A 49 10.75 3.27 9.27
C ARG A 49 9.46 3.54 8.50
N SER A 50 9.56 3.88 7.22
CA SER A 50 8.40 4.01 6.31
C SER A 50 8.78 3.63 4.89
N LEU A 51 7.77 3.31 4.06
CA LEU A 51 7.95 2.89 2.69
C LEU A 51 7.12 3.76 1.74
N ILE A 52 7.66 3.98 0.54
CA ILE A 52 6.94 4.54 -0.60
C ILE A 52 6.97 3.49 -1.72
N LEU A 53 5.81 3.19 -2.30
CA LEU A 53 5.68 2.36 -3.50
C LEU A 53 5.21 3.25 -4.66
N THR A 54 5.95 3.24 -5.78
CA THR A 54 5.64 4.05 -6.96
C THR A 54 5.99 3.31 -8.25
N GLY A 55 5.59 3.84 -9.41
CA GLY A 55 5.97 3.32 -10.72
C GLY A 55 7.12 4.11 -11.35
N ALA A 56 7.94 3.48 -12.18
CA ALA A 56 8.92 4.17 -13.00
C ALA A 56 8.24 4.99 -14.13
N GLY A 57 8.81 6.14 -14.47
CA GLY A 57 8.27 7.06 -15.45
C GLY A 57 7.16 7.94 -14.89
N GLU A 58 6.44 8.65 -15.78
CA GLU A 58 5.46 9.67 -15.36
C GLU A 58 4.02 9.30 -15.70
N LYS A 59 3.81 8.25 -16.50
CA LYS A 59 2.49 7.96 -17.10
C LYS A 59 1.73 6.82 -16.42
N THR A 60 2.44 5.93 -15.74
CA THR A 60 1.81 4.70 -15.24
C THR A 60 2.46 4.28 -13.93
N PHE A 61 1.64 4.17 -12.91
CA PHE A 61 2.00 3.51 -11.67
C PHE A 61 2.14 2.00 -11.93
N SER A 62 1.06 1.37 -12.36
CA SER A 62 1.04 -0.01 -12.85
C SER A 62 -0.24 -0.27 -13.65
N ALA A 63 -0.12 -0.91 -14.81
CA ALA A 63 -1.25 -1.36 -15.61
C ALA A 63 -1.87 -2.69 -15.11
N GLY A 64 -1.35 -3.24 -14.02
CA GLY A 64 -1.87 -4.46 -13.40
C GLY A 64 -1.14 -5.72 -13.84
N ALA A 65 -1.86 -6.85 -13.76
CA ALA A 65 -1.32 -8.15 -14.07
C ALA A 65 -0.73 -8.24 -15.49
N ASP A 66 0.30 -9.04 -15.64
CA ASP A 66 0.82 -9.39 -16.95
C ASP A 66 -0.09 -10.43 -17.60
N VAL A 67 -1.04 -9.96 -18.43
CA VAL A 67 -2.04 -10.83 -19.06
C VAL A 67 -1.45 -11.88 -19.99
N SER A 68 -0.19 -11.73 -20.43
CA SER A 68 0.49 -12.74 -21.24
C SER A 68 0.74 -14.03 -20.45
N GLU A 69 0.78 -13.95 -19.13
CA GLU A 69 0.95 -15.11 -18.24
C GLU A 69 -0.35 -15.89 -18.00
N PHE A 70 -1.51 -15.37 -18.43
CA PHE A 70 -2.82 -16.03 -18.24
C PHE A 70 -3.04 -17.21 -19.17
N GLY A 71 -2.32 -17.28 -20.30
CA GLY A 71 -2.43 -18.37 -21.28
C GLY A 71 -2.10 -19.77 -20.78
N GLY A 72 -1.48 -19.91 -19.62
CA GLY A 72 -1.13 -21.18 -18.96
C GLY A 72 -2.05 -21.58 -17.79
N MET A 73 -3.09 -20.80 -17.47
CA MET A 73 -3.93 -21.02 -16.28
C MET A 73 -5.09 -22.02 -16.50
N GLY A 74 -4.95 -22.96 -17.42
CA GLY A 74 -5.96 -24.02 -17.65
C GLY A 74 -6.09 -25.02 -16.48
N ASP A 75 -5.07 -25.10 -15.64
CA ASP A 75 -5.07 -25.92 -14.42
C ASP A 75 -5.59 -25.10 -13.23
N ARG A 76 -6.71 -25.56 -12.69
CA ARG A 76 -7.36 -24.90 -11.54
C ARG A 76 -6.47 -24.83 -10.31
N GLU A 77 -5.71 -25.88 -10.01
CA GLU A 77 -4.85 -25.93 -8.82
C GLU A 77 -3.69 -24.94 -8.93
N GLN A 78 -3.07 -24.82 -10.11
CA GLN A 78 -2.02 -23.84 -10.37
C GLN A 78 -2.56 -22.41 -10.28
N ALA A 79 -3.75 -22.15 -10.85
CA ALA A 79 -4.39 -20.83 -10.81
C ALA A 79 -4.74 -20.44 -9.36
N GLU A 80 -5.30 -21.37 -8.56
CA GLU A 80 -5.64 -21.16 -7.14
C GLU A 80 -4.38 -20.86 -6.33
N GLY A 81 -3.31 -21.64 -6.52
CA GLY A 81 -2.03 -21.43 -5.85
C GLY A 81 -1.42 -20.07 -6.17
N PHE A 82 -1.49 -19.62 -7.42
CA PHE A 82 -1.00 -18.30 -7.83
C PHE A 82 -1.80 -17.17 -7.23
N LEU A 83 -3.13 -17.23 -7.30
CA LEU A 83 -4.01 -16.22 -6.70
C LEU A 83 -3.80 -16.12 -5.20
N LYS A 84 -3.63 -17.27 -4.52
CA LYS A 84 -3.33 -17.29 -3.09
C LYS A 84 -2.02 -16.58 -2.77
N GLN A 85 -0.95 -16.82 -3.54
CA GLN A 85 0.33 -16.14 -3.34
C GLN A 85 0.21 -14.62 -3.46
N ILE A 86 -0.60 -14.13 -4.40
CA ILE A 86 -0.84 -12.69 -4.57
C ILE A 86 -1.65 -12.13 -3.41
N HIS A 87 -2.71 -12.84 -3.00
CA HIS A 87 -3.51 -12.44 -1.84
C HIS A 87 -2.65 -12.36 -0.58
N ASP A 88 -1.81 -13.38 -0.32
CA ASP A 88 -0.89 -13.40 0.82
C ASP A 88 0.11 -12.22 0.78
N LEU A 89 0.64 -11.91 -0.42
CA LEU A 89 1.55 -10.77 -0.59
C LEU A 89 0.86 -9.43 -0.32
N PHE A 90 -0.36 -9.23 -0.86
CA PHE A 90 -1.07 -7.97 -0.67
C PHE A 90 -1.62 -7.83 0.75
N ASP A 91 -2.03 -8.94 1.38
CA ASP A 91 -2.36 -8.95 2.80
C ASP A 91 -1.14 -8.63 3.67
N ARG A 92 0.03 -9.09 3.27
CA ARG A 92 1.29 -8.74 3.94
C ARG A 92 1.61 -7.26 3.82
N ILE A 93 1.38 -6.60 2.67
CA ILE A 93 1.55 -5.15 2.53
C ILE A 93 0.59 -4.41 3.47
N GLU A 94 -0.65 -4.83 3.52
CA GLU A 94 -1.70 -4.27 4.37
C GLU A 94 -1.41 -4.44 5.88
N ASN A 95 -0.71 -5.52 6.25
CA ASN A 95 -0.27 -5.80 7.62
C ASN A 95 1.19 -5.42 7.89
N PHE A 96 1.85 -4.72 6.95
CA PHE A 96 3.27 -4.39 7.09
C PHE A 96 3.49 -3.51 8.34
N PRO A 97 4.50 -3.82 9.19
CA PRO A 97 4.64 -3.16 10.50
C PRO A 97 5.13 -1.72 10.43
N LYS A 98 5.42 -1.21 9.21
CA LYS A 98 5.88 0.16 8.95
C LYS A 98 4.91 0.81 7.97
N PRO A 99 4.61 2.12 8.06
CA PRO A 99 3.75 2.80 7.10
C PRO A 99 4.19 2.59 5.65
N VAL A 100 3.24 2.25 4.77
CA VAL A 100 3.45 2.11 3.33
C VAL A 100 2.57 3.11 2.62
N ILE A 101 3.17 4.01 1.83
CA ILE A 101 2.48 5.03 1.03
C ILE A 101 2.54 4.61 -0.43
N ALA A 102 1.41 4.48 -1.09
CA ALA A 102 1.35 4.41 -2.54
C ALA A 102 1.46 5.83 -3.12
N SER A 103 2.50 6.07 -3.92
CA SER A 103 2.73 7.32 -4.66
C SER A 103 2.40 7.11 -6.13
N ILE A 104 1.20 7.56 -6.54
CA ILE A 104 0.58 7.20 -7.81
C ILE A 104 0.96 8.24 -8.87
N ASN A 105 1.99 7.94 -9.64
CA ASN A 105 2.59 8.81 -10.65
C ASN A 105 1.87 8.78 -12.01
N GLY A 106 0.72 8.12 -12.11
CA GLY A 106 -0.04 8.00 -13.34
C GLY A 106 -1.13 6.94 -13.23
N LYS A 107 -1.34 6.14 -14.29
CA LYS A 107 -2.41 5.14 -14.31
C LYS A 107 -2.17 4.01 -13.32
N ALA A 108 -3.14 3.76 -12.46
CA ALA A 108 -3.22 2.61 -11.56
C ALA A 108 -4.44 1.76 -11.98
N LEU A 109 -4.23 0.71 -12.77
CA LEU A 109 -5.30 -0.08 -13.37
C LEU A 109 -5.20 -1.56 -12.98
N GLY A 110 -6.35 -2.21 -12.83
CA GLY A 110 -6.41 -3.63 -12.51
C GLY A 110 -5.59 -3.97 -11.28
N GLY A 111 -4.75 -5.01 -11.36
CA GLY A 111 -3.84 -5.39 -10.28
C GLY A 111 -2.96 -4.25 -9.74
N GLY A 112 -2.67 -3.22 -10.54
CA GLY A 112 -1.96 -2.02 -10.09
C GLY A 112 -2.81 -1.16 -9.14
N ASN A 113 -4.09 -1.03 -9.41
CA ASN A 113 -5.04 -0.40 -8.51
C ASN A 113 -5.28 -1.26 -7.26
N GLU A 114 -5.27 -2.59 -7.41
CA GLU A 114 -5.37 -3.52 -6.28
C GLU A 114 -4.14 -3.43 -5.35
N LEU A 115 -2.95 -3.27 -5.93
CA LEU A 115 -1.70 -3.10 -5.18
C LEU A 115 -1.69 -1.79 -4.36
N GLN A 116 -2.13 -0.66 -4.96
CA GLN A 116 -2.19 0.60 -4.20
C GLN A 116 -3.21 0.53 -3.06
N MET A 117 -4.35 -0.19 -3.24
CA MET A 117 -5.34 -0.40 -2.18
C MET A 117 -4.84 -1.28 -1.03
N ALA A 118 -3.78 -2.03 -1.23
CA ALA A 118 -3.11 -2.78 -0.17
C ALA A 118 -2.13 -1.91 0.64
N CYS A 119 -1.74 -0.73 0.15
CA CYS A 119 -0.94 0.23 0.90
C CYS A 119 -1.79 0.94 1.96
N HIS A 120 -1.15 1.42 3.03
CA HIS A 120 -1.85 2.08 4.14
C HIS A 120 -2.40 3.46 3.77
N LEU A 121 -1.66 4.18 2.93
CA LEU A 121 -1.96 5.55 2.51
C LEU A 121 -1.68 5.70 1.01
N ALA A 122 -2.35 6.65 0.37
CA ALA A 122 -2.16 6.93 -1.05
C ALA A 122 -2.12 8.44 -1.34
N ILE A 123 -1.17 8.84 -2.17
CA ILE A 123 -1.06 10.19 -2.74
C ILE A 123 -0.93 10.05 -4.25
N ALA A 124 -1.64 10.86 -5.00
CA ALA A 124 -1.69 10.76 -6.45
C ALA A 124 -1.29 12.06 -7.15
N ALA A 125 -0.68 11.95 -8.32
CA ALA A 125 -0.56 13.05 -9.27
C ALA A 125 -1.95 13.44 -9.78
N ASP A 126 -2.16 14.71 -10.07
CA ASP A 126 -3.43 15.28 -10.54
C ASP A 126 -3.97 14.67 -11.84
N HIS A 127 -3.07 14.15 -12.69
CA HIS A 127 -3.41 13.46 -13.94
C HIS A 127 -3.58 11.93 -13.78
N ALA A 128 -3.43 11.39 -12.58
CA ALA A 128 -3.56 9.95 -12.36
C ALA A 128 -4.98 9.45 -12.63
N GLU A 129 -5.07 8.21 -13.11
CA GLU A 129 -6.34 7.51 -13.36
C GLU A 129 -6.37 6.20 -12.59
N PHE A 130 -7.53 5.85 -12.04
CA PHE A 130 -7.75 4.62 -11.30
C PHE A 130 -8.86 3.80 -11.96
N GLY A 131 -8.79 2.48 -11.88
CA GLY A 131 -9.86 1.62 -12.38
C GLY A 131 -9.58 0.14 -12.19
N LEU A 132 -10.65 -0.64 -12.31
CA LEU A 132 -10.64 -2.10 -12.35
C LEU A 132 -11.35 -2.55 -13.64
N PRO A 133 -10.65 -2.49 -14.79
CA PRO A 133 -11.26 -2.70 -16.10
C PRO A 133 -11.33 -4.18 -16.52
N GLU A 134 -11.11 -5.12 -15.64
CA GLU A 134 -11.00 -6.57 -15.89
C GLU A 134 -12.23 -7.13 -16.60
N VAL A 135 -13.42 -6.60 -16.31
CA VAL A 135 -14.68 -7.00 -16.96
C VAL A 135 -14.64 -6.83 -18.49
N ARG A 136 -13.86 -5.86 -18.99
CA ARG A 136 -13.67 -5.64 -20.43
C ARG A 136 -12.86 -6.74 -21.11
N LEU A 137 -12.18 -7.56 -20.33
CA LEU A 137 -11.45 -8.75 -20.77
C LEU A 137 -12.22 -10.06 -20.51
N GLY A 138 -13.46 -9.95 -20.02
CA GLY A 138 -14.29 -11.12 -19.65
C GLY A 138 -13.85 -11.80 -18.36
N ILE A 139 -13.06 -11.12 -17.53
CA ILE A 139 -12.59 -11.58 -16.21
C ILE A 139 -13.00 -10.58 -15.12
N MET A 140 -12.65 -10.86 -13.88
CA MET A 140 -12.91 -9.99 -12.74
C MET A 140 -11.63 -9.62 -12.02
N PRO A 141 -11.60 -8.54 -11.19
CA PRO A 141 -10.47 -8.24 -10.31
C PRO A 141 -10.15 -9.44 -9.42
N GLY A 142 -8.92 -9.89 -9.47
CA GLY A 142 -8.49 -11.14 -8.82
C GLY A 142 -7.44 -10.98 -7.72
N TYR A 143 -6.87 -9.76 -7.54
CA TYR A 143 -5.81 -9.50 -6.56
C TYR A 143 -6.36 -8.85 -5.26
N GLY A 144 -7.66 -8.96 -5.05
CA GLY A 144 -8.37 -8.50 -3.85
C GLY A 144 -9.18 -7.21 -4.03
N GLY A 145 -9.29 -6.68 -5.26
CA GLY A 145 -10.03 -5.46 -5.57
C GLY A 145 -11.51 -5.55 -5.21
N THR A 146 -12.14 -6.70 -5.45
CA THR A 146 -13.54 -6.95 -5.07
C THR A 146 -13.77 -6.88 -3.56
N GLN A 147 -12.70 -7.01 -2.77
CA GLN A 147 -12.77 -6.98 -1.30
C GLN A 147 -12.32 -5.63 -0.73
N ARG A 148 -11.23 -5.04 -1.26
CA ARG A 148 -10.66 -3.79 -0.74
C ARG A 148 -11.44 -2.56 -1.21
N LEU A 149 -11.77 -2.49 -2.50
CA LEU A 149 -12.46 -1.31 -3.04
C LEU A 149 -13.79 -1.00 -2.31
N PRO A 150 -14.73 -1.97 -2.12
CA PRO A 150 -15.98 -1.67 -1.43
C PRO A 150 -15.80 -1.32 0.05
N ARG A 151 -14.70 -1.74 0.68
CA ARG A 151 -14.37 -1.35 2.06
C ARG A 151 -13.83 0.08 2.16
N LEU A 152 -13.19 0.58 1.09
CA LEU A 152 -12.67 1.94 1.02
C LEU A 152 -13.76 2.95 0.61
N ILE A 153 -14.56 2.64 -0.42
CA ILE A 153 -15.46 3.63 -1.05
C ILE A 153 -16.95 3.28 -0.99
N GLY A 154 -17.29 2.16 -0.34
CA GLY A 154 -18.65 1.64 -0.27
C GLY A 154 -19.05 0.79 -1.47
N GLN A 155 -19.98 -0.14 -1.24
CA GLN A 155 -20.32 -1.20 -2.21
C GLN A 155 -20.86 -0.68 -3.55
N ARG A 156 -21.75 0.33 -3.54
CA ARG A 156 -22.39 0.80 -4.76
C ARG A 156 -21.40 1.44 -5.73
N ARG A 157 -20.52 2.30 -5.24
CA ARG A 157 -19.46 2.91 -6.05
C ARG A 157 -18.45 1.89 -6.56
N ALA A 158 -18.08 0.93 -5.70
CA ALA A 158 -17.19 -0.15 -6.09
C ALA A 158 -17.78 -1.01 -7.21
N LEU A 159 -19.08 -1.38 -7.11
CA LEU A 159 -19.78 -2.13 -8.15
C LEU A 159 -19.86 -1.35 -9.46
N GLU A 160 -20.19 -0.05 -9.43
CA GLU A 160 -20.22 0.80 -10.62
C GLU A 160 -18.86 0.78 -11.34
N ILE A 161 -17.76 1.04 -10.61
CA ILE A 161 -16.41 1.06 -11.20
C ILE A 161 -16.04 -0.30 -11.81
N MET A 162 -16.32 -1.40 -11.11
CA MET A 162 -15.94 -2.74 -11.56
C MET A 162 -16.82 -3.28 -12.68
N LEU A 163 -18.16 -3.12 -12.57
CA LEU A 163 -19.09 -3.66 -13.58
C LEU A 163 -19.04 -2.91 -14.89
N GLU A 164 -18.78 -1.61 -14.85
CA GLU A 164 -18.61 -0.78 -16.05
C GLU A 164 -17.17 -0.81 -16.59
N GLY A 165 -16.21 -1.32 -15.80
CA GLY A 165 -14.79 -1.21 -16.09
C GLY A 165 -14.37 0.26 -16.25
N LYS A 166 -15.01 1.13 -15.45
CA LYS A 166 -14.82 2.58 -15.47
C LYS A 166 -13.45 2.97 -14.98
N ARG A 167 -12.90 4.05 -15.56
CA ARG A 167 -11.77 4.77 -14.99
C ARG A 167 -12.26 6.04 -14.33
N ILE A 168 -11.67 6.38 -13.19
CA ILE A 168 -11.93 7.60 -12.44
C ILE A 168 -10.68 8.46 -12.40
N SER A 169 -10.84 9.77 -12.33
CA SER A 169 -9.74 10.72 -12.17
C SER A 169 -9.16 10.70 -10.75
N ALA A 170 -7.97 11.30 -10.58
CA ALA A 170 -7.38 11.52 -9.26
C ALA A 170 -8.29 12.32 -8.33
N GLN A 171 -8.95 13.35 -8.87
CA GLN A 171 -9.88 14.19 -8.10
C GLN A 171 -11.11 13.38 -7.62
N GLU A 172 -11.71 12.58 -8.51
CA GLU A 172 -12.81 11.70 -8.14
C GLU A 172 -12.37 10.65 -7.10
N ALA A 173 -11.15 10.10 -7.24
CA ALA A 173 -10.57 9.17 -6.28
C ALA A 173 -10.37 9.78 -4.88
N LEU A 174 -9.99 11.07 -4.82
CA LEU A 174 -9.92 11.84 -3.56
C LEU A 174 -11.29 12.04 -2.94
N GLU A 175 -12.28 12.47 -3.73
CA GLU A 175 -13.64 12.75 -3.26
C GLU A 175 -14.35 11.52 -2.69
N ILE A 176 -14.07 10.34 -3.25
CA ILE A 176 -14.67 9.09 -2.78
C ILE A 176 -13.84 8.37 -1.69
N GLY A 177 -12.68 8.91 -1.32
CA GLY A 177 -11.81 8.35 -0.29
C GLY A 177 -10.92 7.19 -0.72
N LEU A 178 -10.71 7.00 -2.03
CA LEU A 178 -9.77 6.00 -2.55
C LEU A 178 -8.32 6.42 -2.36
N VAL A 179 -8.02 7.72 -2.37
CA VAL A 179 -6.71 8.29 -2.06
C VAL A 179 -6.82 9.38 -1.02
N ASN A 180 -5.74 9.65 -0.28
CA ASN A 180 -5.71 10.65 0.79
C ASN A 180 -5.38 12.05 0.28
N LYS A 181 -4.59 12.15 -0.80
CA LYS A 181 -4.10 13.43 -1.34
C LYS A 181 -4.00 13.39 -2.85
N VAL A 182 -4.22 14.53 -3.48
CA VAL A 182 -3.90 14.78 -4.89
C VAL A 182 -3.03 16.03 -4.96
N VAL A 183 -1.95 15.96 -5.72
CA VAL A 183 -0.98 17.06 -5.87
C VAL A 183 -0.57 17.21 -7.33
N PRO A 184 -0.05 18.37 -7.75
CA PRO A 184 0.55 18.53 -9.07
C PRO A 184 1.62 17.46 -9.32
N ALA A 185 1.69 16.94 -10.54
CA ALA A 185 2.57 15.82 -10.88
C ALA A 185 4.05 16.07 -10.52
N GLU A 186 4.53 17.29 -10.77
CA GLU A 186 5.90 17.72 -10.47
C GLU A 186 6.22 17.76 -8.98
N ARG A 187 5.20 17.83 -8.12
CA ARG A 187 5.35 17.82 -6.66
C ARG A 187 5.19 16.46 -6.01
N LEU A 188 4.70 15.48 -6.75
CA LEU A 188 4.32 14.16 -6.20
C LEU A 188 5.48 13.49 -5.45
N ALA A 189 6.66 13.43 -6.04
CA ALA A 189 7.81 12.75 -5.45
C ALA A 189 8.28 13.42 -4.15
N GLU A 190 8.28 14.74 -4.11
CA GLU A 190 8.63 15.54 -2.93
C GLU A 190 7.59 15.36 -1.83
N GLU A 191 6.32 15.56 -2.14
CA GLU A 191 5.22 15.47 -1.16
C GLU A 191 5.09 14.07 -0.56
N ALA A 192 5.25 13.02 -1.39
CA ALA A 192 5.25 11.64 -0.92
C ALA A 192 6.44 11.36 0.02
N PHE A 193 7.62 11.89 -0.34
CA PHE A 193 8.82 11.73 0.48
C PHE A 193 8.71 12.45 1.82
N GLU A 194 8.29 13.71 1.84
CA GLU A 194 8.11 14.48 3.07
C GLU A 194 7.03 13.84 3.98
N TRP A 195 5.97 13.32 3.39
CA TRP A 195 4.95 12.60 4.16
C TRP A 195 5.49 11.30 4.76
N ALA A 196 6.22 10.50 3.99
CA ALA A 196 6.86 9.28 4.49
C ALA A 196 7.89 9.57 5.58
N LYS A 197 8.71 10.63 5.40
CA LYS A 197 9.68 11.10 6.39
C LYS A 197 9.02 11.54 7.69
N GLN A 198 7.92 12.28 7.61
CA GLN A 198 7.14 12.65 8.79
C GLN A 198 6.65 11.41 9.56
N LEU A 199 6.18 10.37 8.84
CA LEU A 199 5.77 9.11 9.47
C LEU A 199 6.98 8.34 10.06
N ALA A 200 8.12 8.37 9.39
CA ALA A 200 9.34 7.72 9.88
C ALA A 200 9.89 8.35 11.17
N GLU A 201 9.61 9.64 11.42
CA GLU A 201 9.93 10.32 12.69
C GLU A 201 9.02 9.91 13.85
N GLY A 202 7.91 9.23 13.57
CA GLY A 202 6.97 8.76 14.59
C GLY A 202 7.49 7.56 15.39
N PRO A 203 6.79 7.20 16.50
CA PRO A 203 7.15 6.07 17.35
C PRO A 203 6.83 4.74 16.66
N PRO A 204 7.84 3.91 16.28
CA PRO A 204 7.63 2.74 15.44
C PRO A 204 6.67 1.70 16.02
N VAL A 205 6.74 1.46 17.32
CA VAL A 205 5.85 0.47 17.99
C VAL A 205 4.40 0.95 17.98
N ALA A 206 4.17 2.24 18.22
CA ALA A 206 2.81 2.79 18.17
C ALA A 206 2.27 2.84 16.73
N MET A 207 3.10 3.19 15.73
CA MET A 207 2.71 3.12 14.32
C MET A 207 2.28 1.71 13.92
N LYS A 208 3.08 0.69 14.27
CA LYS A 208 2.71 -0.72 14.08
C LYS A 208 1.40 -1.07 14.79
N GLY A 209 1.24 -0.66 16.04
CA GLY A 209 0.04 -0.92 16.84
C GLY A 209 -1.21 -0.31 16.20
N ILE A 210 -1.14 0.92 15.69
CA ILE A 210 -2.24 1.59 14.97
C ILE A 210 -2.60 0.81 13.70
N ILE A 211 -1.61 0.48 12.85
CA ILE A 211 -1.82 -0.29 11.62
C ILE A 211 -2.54 -1.60 11.94
N GLN A 212 -2.01 -2.38 12.88
CA GLN A 212 -2.59 -3.68 13.25
C GLN A 212 -3.98 -3.54 13.84
N SER A 213 -4.24 -2.53 14.68
CA SER A 213 -5.55 -2.31 15.28
C SER A 213 -6.59 -1.92 14.24
N VAL A 214 -6.24 -1.04 13.30
CA VAL A 214 -7.14 -0.63 12.22
C VAL A 214 -7.39 -1.79 11.25
N ILE A 215 -6.34 -2.41 10.71
CA ILE A 215 -6.47 -3.43 9.67
C ILE A 215 -7.11 -4.73 10.21
N ASN A 216 -6.62 -5.25 11.34
CA ASN A 216 -7.13 -6.49 11.88
C ASN A 216 -8.39 -6.31 12.72
N GLY A 217 -8.55 -5.16 13.37
CA GLY A 217 -9.74 -4.83 14.17
C GLY A 217 -10.96 -4.57 13.30
N SER A 218 -10.82 -3.79 12.21
CA SER A 218 -11.95 -3.48 11.30
C SER A 218 -12.51 -4.68 10.52
N ARG A 219 -11.79 -5.80 10.51
CA ARG A 219 -12.24 -7.07 9.91
C ARG A 219 -13.10 -7.92 10.86
N LYS A 220 -13.31 -7.46 12.09
CA LYS A 220 -14.00 -8.19 13.17
C LYS A 220 -15.23 -7.41 13.65
N GLU A 221 -16.09 -8.07 14.41
CA GLU A 221 -17.10 -7.38 15.18
C GLU A 221 -16.46 -6.44 16.22
N LEU A 222 -17.12 -5.31 16.51
CA LEU A 222 -16.55 -4.25 17.35
C LEU A 222 -15.96 -4.75 18.69
N PRO A 223 -16.61 -5.65 19.46
CA PRO A 223 -16.01 -6.14 20.71
C PRO A 223 -14.68 -6.89 20.52
N GLU A 224 -14.53 -7.64 19.42
CA GLU A 224 -13.31 -8.35 19.08
C GLU A 224 -12.24 -7.40 18.53
N GLY A 225 -12.66 -6.38 17.76
CA GLY A 225 -11.76 -5.31 17.31
C GLY A 225 -11.16 -4.53 18.48
N LEU A 226 -11.98 -4.20 19.50
CA LEU A 226 -11.51 -3.55 20.72
C LEU A 226 -10.54 -4.40 21.56
N LYS A 227 -10.57 -5.74 21.45
CA LYS A 227 -9.54 -6.59 22.06
C LYS A 227 -8.21 -6.41 21.37
N VAL A 228 -8.18 -6.40 20.02
CA VAL A 228 -6.97 -6.17 19.24
C VAL A 228 -6.35 -4.81 19.59
N GLU A 229 -7.16 -3.76 19.64
CA GLU A 229 -6.72 -2.41 20.03
C GLU A 229 -6.10 -2.41 21.43
N ARG A 230 -6.77 -3.04 22.41
CA ARG A 230 -6.29 -3.10 23.80
C ARG A 230 -4.96 -3.82 23.92
N GLU A 231 -4.77 -4.94 23.22
CA GLU A 231 -3.51 -5.69 23.22
C GLU A 231 -2.36 -4.84 22.66
N ASN A 232 -2.59 -4.16 21.53
CA ASN A 232 -1.60 -3.26 20.94
C ASN A 232 -1.32 -2.06 21.86
N MET A 233 -2.33 -1.45 22.47
CA MET A 233 -2.16 -0.32 23.38
C MET A 233 -1.33 -0.72 24.62
N LEU A 234 -1.59 -1.89 25.21
CA LEU A 234 -0.81 -2.39 26.34
C LEU A 234 0.66 -2.66 25.97
N ALA A 235 0.94 -3.08 24.74
CA ALA A 235 2.30 -3.22 24.24
C ALA A 235 2.99 -1.84 24.08
N VAL A 236 2.29 -0.86 23.49
CA VAL A 236 2.80 0.51 23.29
C VAL A 236 3.11 1.21 24.64
N MET A 237 2.21 1.08 25.63
CA MET A 237 2.39 1.71 26.96
C MET A 237 3.65 1.27 27.70
N ARG A 238 4.27 0.16 27.31
CA ARG A 238 5.50 -0.37 27.95
C ARG A 238 6.77 0.10 27.28
N THR A 239 6.69 0.91 26.22
CA THR A 239 7.85 1.37 25.45
C THR A 239 8.52 2.60 26.07
N GLU A 240 9.82 2.73 25.85
CA GLU A 240 10.54 3.98 26.16
C GLU A 240 10.00 5.16 25.37
N ASP A 241 9.54 4.91 24.13
CA ASP A 241 8.94 5.93 23.25
C ASP A 241 7.65 6.50 23.83
N ALA A 242 6.84 5.70 24.52
CA ALA A 242 5.64 6.19 25.19
C ALA A 242 6.00 7.15 26.35
N ILE A 243 7.01 6.81 27.13
CA ILE A 243 7.52 7.67 28.21
C ILE A 243 8.10 8.97 27.63
N GLU A 244 8.91 8.86 26.57
CA GLU A 244 9.51 10.01 25.88
C GLU A 244 8.44 10.93 25.32
N GLY A 245 7.42 10.38 24.65
CA GLY A 245 6.33 11.16 24.07
C GLY A 245 5.59 11.98 25.11
N VAL A 246 5.25 11.38 26.24
CA VAL A 246 4.58 12.05 27.36
C VAL A 246 5.48 13.12 27.99
N ALA A 247 6.76 12.81 28.22
CA ALA A 247 7.72 13.77 28.78
C ALA A 247 7.95 14.96 27.84
N ALA A 248 8.09 14.71 26.53
CA ALA A 248 8.26 15.74 25.53
C ALA A 248 7.05 16.66 25.44
N PHE A 249 5.81 16.11 25.51
CA PHE A 249 4.57 16.86 25.52
C PHE A 249 4.52 17.87 26.71
N PHE A 250 4.76 17.40 27.93
CA PHE A 250 4.76 18.28 29.10
C PHE A 250 5.89 19.31 29.08
N SER A 251 7.03 18.95 28.49
CA SER A 251 8.19 19.86 28.34
C SER A 251 8.11 20.77 27.12
N LYS A 252 7.04 20.69 26.31
CA LYS A 252 6.83 21.47 25.07
C LYS A 252 8.02 21.39 24.09
N ARG A 253 8.65 20.23 23.95
CA ARG A 253 9.75 19.95 23.02
C ARG A 253 9.37 18.87 22.01
N LYS A 254 10.10 18.78 20.89
CA LYS A 254 9.94 17.68 19.93
C LYS A 254 10.42 16.38 20.60
N PRO A 255 9.64 15.27 20.51
CA PRO A 255 10.08 13.96 21.00
C PRO A 255 11.16 13.35 20.08
N SER A 256 11.94 12.40 20.63
CA SER A 256 12.93 11.64 19.88
C SER A 256 12.68 10.15 20.08
N PHE A 257 11.96 9.53 19.14
CA PHE A 257 11.55 8.14 19.23
C PHE A 257 12.62 7.17 18.71
N LYS A 258 12.87 6.09 19.47
CA LYS A 258 13.93 5.12 19.22
C LYS A 258 13.40 3.75 18.78
N GLY A 259 12.10 3.51 18.90
CA GLY A 259 11.47 2.23 18.59
C GLY A 259 11.66 1.17 19.67
N LYS A 260 11.78 1.58 20.92
CA LYS A 260 12.04 0.70 22.07
C LYS A 260 11.00 0.87 23.16
#